data_7075aec24755be63c9f84351aa8ce83f
#
_entry.id   7075aec24755be63c9f84351aa8ce83f
#
_cell.length_a   1.000
_cell.length_b   1.000
_cell.length_c   1.000
_cell.angle_alpha   90.00
_cell.angle_beta   90.00
_cell.angle_gamma   90.00
#
_symmetry.space_group_name_H-M   'P 1'
#
loop_
_entity.id
_entity.type
_entity.pdbx_description
1 polymer ?
#
loop_
_entity_poly.entity_id
_entity_poly.type
_entity_poly.pdbx_seq_one_letter_code
_entity_poly.pdbx_strand_id
1 'polypeptide(L)'
;MKLTTEQRSELISEMASSEAGFNELVRVLLDSFSKQERALFLAEHAGEQANGFRPRRWRGHGWSFQLRIPRTRSNAFQPIILGILSSQESERTQLFYELYSRGLSCEDIAEIGRRIYGHLYSKQQVSYLAGACYEEIQEWLSRRLSPHYLAVYIDATFCSTRRDGSVSKEAYYTMLGLLPDGSREVLTVVNHPTEGAIAWEMELQALKERGVKQIDLIISDALSGIENAVCSAFPTALHQLCVVHFKRKVLNTVSSKDKAEVGEELKALFPMEHTDMTPLVAYENLRIFAQRWGKKYPSLARLGNERNAAYFTYLRFSESVRRMIYSTNWVERLNRSYKRTLLMRGAMPSPASVVYLLGSVAKEKTEGTYARRLPYFGEWKIR
;
A
#
# COMPACT_ATOMS: atom_id res chain seq x y z
N MET A 1 22.10 8.66 58.81
CA MET A 1 22.90 7.43 58.85
C MET A 1 23.40 7.16 57.42
N LYS A 2 24.70 7.06 57.17
CA LYS A 2 25.24 6.73 55.86
C LYS A 2 25.46 5.22 55.80
N LEU A 3 24.86 4.53 54.83
CA LEU A 3 25.06 3.09 54.61
C LEU A 3 26.53 2.82 54.23
N THR A 4 27.11 1.76 54.77
CA THR A 4 28.43 1.23 54.33
C THR A 4 28.35 0.70 52.88
N THR A 5 29.50 0.49 52.26
CA THR A 5 29.56 -0.05 50.91
C THR A 5 28.93 -1.47 50.84
N GLU A 6 29.18 -2.29 51.84
CA GLU A 6 28.57 -3.63 51.95
C GLU A 6 27.04 -3.59 52.10
N GLN A 7 26.53 -2.74 52.99
CA GLN A 7 25.09 -2.57 53.14
C GLN A 7 24.40 -2.06 51.87
N ARG A 8 25.08 -1.20 51.07
CA ARG A 8 24.56 -0.75 49.76
C ARG A 8 24.53 -1.90 48.75
N SER A 9 25.61 -2.73 48.72
CA SER A 9 25.71 -3.86 47.82
C SER A 9 24.66 -4.90 48.13
N GLU A 10 24.40 -5.18 49.39
CA GLU A 10 23.41 -6.14 49.86
C GLU A 10 21.97 -5.64 49.52
N LEU A 11 21.67 -4.38 49.76
CA LEU A 11 20.40 -3.75 49.40
C LEU A 11 20.14 -3.78 47.88
N ILE A 12 21.17 -3.48 47.07
CA ILE A 12 21.07 -3.53 45.60
C ILE A 12 20.82 -4.98 45.15
N SER A 13 21.52 -5.95 45.75
CA SER A 13 21.36 -7.37 45.42
C SER A 13 19.95 -7.86 45.78
N GLU A 14 19.43 -7.47 46.94
CA GLU A 14 18.08 -7.81 47.37
C GLU A 14 17.01 -7.19 46.46
N MET A 15 17.16 -5.91 46.08
CA MET A 15 16.27 -5.23 45.13
C MET A 15 16.35 -5.86 43.72
N ALA A 16 17.51 -6.31 43.29
CA ALA A 16 17.68 -6.93 41.98
C ALA A 16 17.17 -8.40 41.90
N SER A 17 16.93 -9.03 43.05
CA SER A 17 16.51 -10.44 43.13
C SER A 17 15.05 -10.69 42.74
N SER A 18 14.22 -9.65 42.67
CA SER A 18 12.81 -9.72 42.22
C SER A 18 12.52 -8.75 41.09
N GLU A 19 11.55 -9.09 40.22
CA GLU A 19 11.13 -8.22 39.11
C GLU A 19 10.62 -6.85 39.61
N ALA A 20 9.86 -6.84 40.68
CA ALA A 20 9.36 -5.62 41.29
C ALA A 20 10.50 -4.76 41.90
N GLY A 21 11.47 -5.37 42.57
CA GLY A 21 12.62 -4.68 43.12
C GLY A 21 13.58 -4.16 42.04
N PHE A 22 13.79 -4.93 40.99
CA PHE A 22 14.58 -4.47 39.85
C PHE A 22 13.95 -3.27 39.17
N ASN A 23 12.63 -3.27 38.94
CA ASN A 23 11.91 -2.13 38.39
C ASN A 23 12.04 -0.87 39.26
N GLU A 24 11.98 -1.04 40.59
CA GLU A 24 12.16 0.07 41.54
C GLU A 24 13.61 0.59 41.52
N LEU A 25 14.59 -0.29 41.44
CA LEU A 25 16.01 0.10 41.30
C LEU A 25 16.22 0.95 40.03
N VAL A 26 15.73 0.48 38.90
CA VAL A 26 15.83 1.21 37.62
C VAL A 26 15.13 2.57 37.72
N ARG A 27 13.92 2.62 38.30
CA ARG A 27 13.19 3.87 38.53
C ARG A 27 14.01 4.87 39.36
N VAL A 28 14.57 4.42 40.47
CA VAL A 28 15.39 5.26 41.36
C VAL A 28 16.64 5.80 40.66
N LEU A 29 17.30 4.96 39.87
CA LEU A 29 18.48 5.36 39.08
C LEU A 29 18.09 6.44 38.05
N LEU A 30 17.05 6.23 37.26
CA LEU A 30 16.60 7.18 36.24
C LEU A 30 16.13 8.52 36.85
N ASP A 31 15.39 8.47 37.96
CA ASP A 31 15.02 9.66 38.69
C ASP A 31 16.23 10.42 39.24
N SER A 32 17.27 9.69 39.68
CA SER A 32 18.52 10.30 40.20
C SER A 32 19.32 10.95 39.07
N PHE A 33 19.49 10.29 37.93
CA PHE A 33 20.16 10.84 36.75
C PHE A 33 19.47 12.12 36.28
N SER A 34 18.17 12.09 36.07
CA SER A 34 17.42 13.25 35.61
C SER A 34 17.50 14.45 36.55
N LYS A 35 17.59 14.22 37.88
CA LYS A 35 17.83 15.27 38.86
C LYS A 35 19.22 15.88 38.76
N GLN A 36 20.25 15.04 38.55
CA GLN A 36 21.61 15.50 38.35
C GLN A 36 21.76 16.32 37.06
N GLU A 37 21.16 15.85 35.95
CA GLU A 37 21.14 16.61 34.70
C GLU A 37 20.52 17.99 34.88
N ARG A 38 19.37 18.09 35.59
CA ARG A 38 18.78 19.39 35.88
C ARG A 38 19.69 20.26 36.75
N ALA A 39 20.37 19.70 37.74
CA ALA A 39 21.29 20.44 38.58
C ALA A 39 22.47 21.04 37.77
N LEU A 40 23.04 20.28 36.86
CA LEU A 40 24.07 20.76 35.94
C LEU A 40 23.52 21.83 34.98
N PHE A 41 22.35 21.63 34.41
CA PHE A 41 21.70 22.60 33.54
C PHE A 41 21.50 23.95 34.28
N LEU A 42 21.01 23.91 35.53
CA LEU A 42 20.78 25.13 36.34
C LEU A 42 22.11 25.83 36.71
N ALA A 43 23.18 25.09 36.85
CA ALA A 43 24.49 25.67 37.11
C ALA A 43 25.06 26.42 35.88
N GLU A 44 24.75 25.97 34.70
CA GLU A 44 25.18 26.55 33.40
C GLU A 44 24.27 27.69 32.92
N HIS A 45 23.02 27.77 33.40
CA HIS A 45 22.00 28.73 32.93
C HIS A 45 21.59 29.68 34.07
N ALA A 46 22.36 30.75 34.24
CA ALA A 46 22.08 31.79 35.26
C ALA A 46 20.69 32.41 35.05
N GLY A 47 19.85 32.41 36.10
CA GLY A 47 18.49 32.92 36.07
C GLY A 47 17.40 31.87 35.88
N GLU A 48 17.75 30.64 35.50
CA GLU A 48 16.80 29.53 35.43
C GLU A 48 16.56 28.91 36.83
N GLN A 49 15.36 28.43 37.09
CA GLN A 49 14.97 27.88 38.38
C GLN A 49 14.26 26.53 38.24
N ALA A 50 14.46 25.66 39.23
CA ALA A 50 13.72 24.40 39.31
C ALA A 50 12.23 24.61 39.49
N ASN A 51 11.40 23.84 38.77
CA ASN A 51 9.92 23.93 38.82
C ASN A 51 9.29 22.53 39.03
N GLY A 52 9.64 21.91 40.15
CA GLY A 52 9.05 20.62 40.54
C GLY A 52 9.31 19.48 39.55
N PHE A 53 8.36 18.56 39.51
CA PHE A 53 8.40 17.34 38.69
C PHE A 53 7.03 17.11 38.05
N ARG A 54 7.02 16.48 36.86
CA ARG A 54 5.79 15.91 36.27
C ARG A 54 5.90 14.39 36.23
N PRO A 55 4.83 13.66 36.60
CA PRO A 55 4.82 12.22 36.46
C PRO A 55 4.72 11.84 35.00
N ARG A 56 5.49 10.85 34.58
CA ARG A 56 5.39 10.21 33.26
C ARG A 56 5.48 8.71 33.43
N ARG A 57 4.48 7.98 32.92
CA ARG A 57 4.51 6.52 32.93
C ARG A 57 5.44 6.05 31.81
N TRP A 58 6.38 5.18 32.16
CA TRP A 58 7.22 4.49 31.23
C TRP A 58 6.81 3.02 31.12
N ARG A 59 6.89 2.48 29.89
CA ARG A 59 6.59 1.10 29.57
C ARG A 59 7.69 0.58 28.67
N GLY A 60 8.50 -0.32 29.17
CA GLY A 60 9.59 -0.99 28.43
C GLY A 60 9.30 -2.47 28.22
N HIS A 61 10.30 -3.23 27.83
CA HIS A 61 10.24 -4.68 27.71
C HIS A 61 9.95 -5.31 29.10
N GLY A 62 8.71 -5.76 29.33
CA GLY A 62 8.27 -6.36 30.59
C GLY A 62 8.10 -5.40 31.77
N TRP A 63 8.41 -4.11 31.64
CA TRP A 63 8.48 -3.18 32.75
C TRP A 63 7.50 -2.04 32.59
N SER A 64 6.89 -1.62 33.69
CA SER A 64 6.06 -0.41 33.75
C SER A 64 6.26 0.29 35.07
N PHE A 65 6.74 1.51 35.07
CA PHE A 65 6.85 2.34 36.25
C PHE A 65 6.63 3.83 35.96
N GLN A 66 6.40 4.61 37.01
CA GLN A 66 6.16 6.03 36.89
C GLN A 66 7.43 6.80 37.24
N LEU A 67 7.97 7.53 36.25
CA LEU A 67 9.10 8.44 36.43
C LEU A 67 8.66 9.82 36.91
N ARG A 68 9.49 10.48 37.68
CA ARG A 68 9.32 11.85 38.12
C ARG A 68 10.26 12.76 37.31
N ILE A 69 9.78 13.21 36.15
CA ILE A 69 10.57 14.05 35.24
C ILE A 69 10.75 15.44 35.83
N PRO A 70 12.00 15.89 36.12
CA PRO A 70 12.26 17.19 36.65
C PRO A 70 12.03 18.29 35.60
N ARG A 71 11.58 19.48 36.07
CA ARG A 71 11.26 20.62 35.21
C ARG A 71 12.01 21.86 35.65
N THR A 72 12.22 22.79 34.73
CA THR A 72 12.63 24.16 34.97
C THR A 72 11.46 25.13 34.75
N ARG A 73 11.60 26.37 35.18
CA ARG A 73 10.51 27.36 35.12
C ARG A 73 10.17 27.74 33.68
N SER A 74 11.14 27.88 32.81
CA SER A 74 10.97 28.15 31.39
C SER A 74 10.58 26.90 30.56
N ASN A 75 10.66 25.69 31.12
CA ASN A 75 10.61 24.40 30.43
C ASN A 75 11.74 24.19 29.39
N ALA A 76 12.82 24.97 29.43
CA ALA A 76 13.95 24.82 28.51
C ALA A 76 14.77 23.53 28.76
N PHE A 77 14.77 23.02 30.01
CA PHE A 77 15.44 21.78 30.36
C PHE A 77 14.66 20.56 29.88
N GLN A 78 15.33 19.72 29.11
CA GLN A 78 14.80 18.43 28.68
C GLN A 78 15.79 17.31 29.02
N PRO A 79 15.48 16.45 30.00
CA PRO A 79 16.37 15.35 30.38
C PRO A 79 16.49 14.32 29.27
N ILE A 80 17.68 13.74 29.11
CA ILE A 80 18.02 12.71 28.08
C ILE A 80 17.01 11.54 28.11
N ILE A 81 16.52 11.20 29.30
CA ILE A 81 15.54 10.12 29.44
C ILE A 81 14.27 10.36 28.61
N LEU A 82 13.85 11.59 28.37
CA LEU A 82 12.70 11.90 27.52
C LEU A 82 12.98 11.53 26.07
N GLY A 83 14.19 11.76 25.57
CA GLY A 83 14.60 11.33 24.23
C GLY A 83 14.57 9.81 24.08
N ILE A 84 15.11 9.07 25.06
CA ILE A 84 15.10 7.61 25.08
C ILE A 84 13.66 7.07 25.10
N LEU A 85 12.79 7.63 25.94
CA LEU A 85 11.37 7.23 26.01
C LEU A 85 10.63 7.49 24.70
N SER A 86 10.90 8.63 24.06
CA SER A 86 10.30 8.98 22.77
C SER A 86 10.76 8.05 21.66
N SER A 87 12.04 7.70 21.61
CA SER A 87 12.60 6.72 20.64
C SER A 87 11.94 5.36 20.79
N GLN A 88 11.79 4.85 22.01
CA GLN A 88 11.15 3.55 22.25
C GLN A 88 9.64 3.56 21.90
N GLU A 89 8.94 4.66 22.13
CA GLU A 89 7.55 4.81 21.70
C GLU A 89 7.45 4.81 20.16
N SER A 90 8.38 5.46 19.48
CA SER A 90 8.45 5.48 18.01
C SER A 90 8.76 4.10 17.43
N GLU A 91 9.75 3.39 17.97
CA GLU A 91 10.11 2.03 17.56
C GLU A 91 8.95 1.05 17.71
N ARG A 92 8.21 1.15 18.82
CA ARG A 92 7.03 0.32 19.06
C ARG A 92 5.89 0.66 18.09
N THR A 93 5.64 1.93 17.83
CA THR A 93 4.66 2.39 16.85
C THR A 93 5.01 1.88 15.47
N GLN A 94 6.26 2.00 15.08
CA GLN A 94 6.77 1.48 13.80
C GLN A 94 6.59 -0.04 13.69
N LEU A 95 6.94 -0.80 14.73
CA LEU A 95 6.73 -2.25 14.75
C LEU A 95 5.26 -2.61 14.57
N PHE A 96 4.34 -1.94 15.29
CA PHE A 96 2.91 -2.23 15.18
C PHE A 96 2.36 -1.89 13.79
N TYR A 97 2.82 -0.78 13.21
CA TYR A 97 2.52 -0.44 11.82
C TYR A 97 3.02 -1.51 10.83
N GLU A 98 4.26 -1.95 10.96
CA GLU A 98 4.82 -3.00 10.09
C GLU A 98 4.06 -4.31 10.18
N LEU A 99 3.73 -4.77 11.39
CA LEU A 99 2.92 -5.96 11.59
C LEU A 99 1.52 -5.79 10.99
N TYR A 100 0.92 -4.60 11.16
CA TYR A 100 -0.38 -4.28 10.57
C TYR A 100 -0.31 -4.27 9.04
N SER A 101 0.66 -3.61 8.44
CA SER A 101 0.83 -3.54 6.98
C SER A 101 1.10 -4.91 6.34
N ARG A 102 1.66 -5.85 7.09
CA ARG A 102 1.87 -7.25 6.67
C ARG A 102 0.63 -8.14 6.82
N GLY A 103 -0.47 -7.62 7.31
CA GLY A 103 -1.77 -8.29 7.34
C GLY A 103 -2.20 -8.88 8.69
N LEU A 104 -1.42 -8.71 9.76
CA LEU A 104 -1.84 -9.17 11.08
C LEU A 104 -3.04 -8.36 11.59
N SER A 105 -3.98 -9.03 12.24
CA SER A 105 -5.11 -8.35 12.89
C SER A 105 -4.64 -7.56 14.11
N CYS A 106 -5.44 -6.58 14.55
CA CYS A 106 -5.14 -5.86 15.79
C CYS A 106 -5.10 -6.79 17.02
N GLU A 107 -5.76 -7.93 16.96
CA GLU A 107 -5.75 -8.96 18.01
C GLU A 107 -4.41 -9.70 18.05
N ASP A 108 -3.93 -10.17 16.90
CA ASP A 108 -2.62 -10.83 16.78
C ASP A 108 -1.48 -9.88 17.20
N ILE A 109 -1.55 -8.62 16.78
CA ILE A 109 -0.56 -7.59 17.15
C ILE A 109 -0.59 -7.31 18.64
N ALA A 110 -1.79 -7.26 19.26
CA ALA A 110 -1.91 -7.09 20.71
C ALA A 110 -1.27 -8.27 21.47
N GLU A 111 -1.48 -9.50 21.00
CA GLU A 111 -0.87 -10.69 21.59
C GLU A 111 0.66 -10.71 21.42
N ILE A 112 1.17 -10.37 20.24
CA ILE A 112 2.61 -10.22 19.99
C ILE A 112 3.19 -9.12 20.88
N GLY A 113 2.51 -7.96 20.95
CA GLY A 113 2.92 -6.85 21.80
C GLY A 113 2.98 -7.24 23.28
N ARG A 114 2.03 -8.06 23.74
CA ARG A 114 2.03 -8.62 25.09
C ARG A 114 3.27 -9.49 25.35
N ARG A 115 3.62 -10.35 24.39
CA ARG A 115 4.79 -11.25 24.53
C ARG A 115 6.11 -10.49 24.50
N ILE A 116 6.24 -9.49 23.63
CA ILE A 116 7.49 -8.73 23.48
C ILE A 116 7.66 -7.71 24.62
N TYR A 117 6.59 -6.98 24.96
CA TYR A 117 6.68 -5.84 25.89
C TYR A 117 6.12 -6.16 27.29
N GLY A 118 5.62 -7.40 27.54
CA GLY A 118 5.06 -7.80 28.82
C GLY A 118 3.81 -7.02 29.23
N HIS A 119 3.15 -6.33 28.29
CA HIS A 119 2.05 -5.40 28.56
C HIS A 119 0.85 -5.72 27.69
N LEU A 120 -0.35 -5.67 28.29
CA LEU A 120 -1.61 -5.84 27.59
C LEU A 120 -1.93 -4.59 26.76
N TYR A 121 -2.11 -4.78 25.45
CA TYR A 121 -2.65 -3.79 24.55
C TYR A 121 -4.09 -4.11 24.21
N SER A 122 -4.97 -3.12 24.26
CA SER A 122 -6.33 -3.30 23.73
C SER A 122 -6.29 -3.22 22.19
N LYS A 123 -7.28 -3.83 21.52
CA LYS A 123 -7.43 -3.69 20.05
C LYS A 123 -7.50 -2.23 19.60
N GLN A 124 -8.11 -1.37 20.41
CA GLN A 124 -8.20 0.08 20.14
C GLN A 124 -6.83 0.76 20.21
N GLN A 125 -6.01 0.42 21.20
CA GLN A 125 -4.64 0.94 21.31
C GLN A 125 -3.78 0.50 20.14
N VAL A 126 -3.87 -0.78 19.74
CA VAL A 126 -3.15 -1.29 18.54
C VAL A 126 -3.63 -0.56 17.30
N SER A 127 -4.94 -0.41 17.11
CA SER A 127 -5.51 0.32 15.98
C SER A 127 -5.02 1.77 15.92
N TYR A 128 -4.96 2.44 17.07
CA TYR A 128 -4.42 3.81 17.17
C TYR A 128 -2.94 3.86 16.79
N LEU A 129 -2.11 2.99 17.35
CA LEU A 129 -0.67 2.94 17.06
C LEU A 129 -0.39 2.55 15.60
N ALA A 130 -1.09 1.54 15.09
CA ALA A 130 -0.98 1.16 13.69
C ALA A 130 -1.48 2.26 12.73
N GLY A 131 -2.43 3.08 13.17
CA GLY A 131 -2.96 4.22 12.43
C GLY A 131 -2.09 5.48 12.51
N ALA A 132 -1.03 5.48 13.31
CA ALA A 132 -0.14 6.65 13.44
C ALA A 132 0.52 7.06 12.12
N CYS A 133 0.72 6.09 11.19
CA CYS A 133 1.23 6.36 9.84
C CYS A 133 0.11 6.64 8.82
N TYR A 134 -1.13 6.82 9.25
CA TYR A 134 -2.26 7.05 8.33
C TYR A 134 -2.07 8.32 7.51
N GLU A 135 -1.69 9.42 8.16
CA GLU A 135 -1.44 10.70 7.49
C GLU A 135 -0.29 10.58 6.49
N GLU A 136 0.80 9.90 6.85
CA GLU A 136 1.93 9.65 5.95
C GLU A 136 1.51 8.88 4.69
N ILE A 137 0.64 7.87 4.82
CA ILE A 137 0.14 7.12 3.66
C ILE A 137 -0.81 7.99 2.81
N GLN A 138 -1.64 8.82 3.43
CA GLN A 138 -2.51 9.76 2.72
C GLN A 138 -1.68 10.81 1.95
N GLU A 139 -0.66 11.38 2.57
CA GLU A 139 0.28 12.30 1.93
C GLU A 139 1.00 11.62 0.76
N TRP A 140 1.46 10.37 0.96
CA TRP A 140 2.10 9.60 -0.09
C TRP A 140 1.14 9.31 -1.26
N LEU A 141 -0.12 8.94 -0.99
CA LEU A 141 -1.13 8.73 -2.02
C LEU A 141 -1.52 10.01 -2.76
N SER A 142 -1.40 11.18 -2.12
CA SER A 142 -1.68 12.49 -2.71
C SER A 142 -0.44 13.23 -3.27
N ARG A 143 0.74 12.62 -3.19
CA ARG A 143 2.01 13.23 -3.62
C ARG A 143 1.98 13.67 -5.07
N ARG A 144 2.85 14.63 -5.42
CA ARG A 144 3.10 15.01 -6.81
C ARG A 144 3.65 13.81 -7.60
N LEU A 145 3.17 13.64 -8.82
CA LEU A 145 3.54 12.56 -9.72
C LEU A 145 4.48 13.04 -10.82
N SER A 146 5.10 12.09 -11.54
CA SER A 146 5.89 12.37 -12.72
C SER A 146 5.01 13.02 -13.81
N PRO A 147 5.54 13.96 -14.60
CA PRO A 147 4.78 14.57 -15.68
C PRO A 147 4.52 13.63 -16.86
N HIS A 148 5.26 12.53 -17.00
CA HIS A 148 5.12 11.60 -18.12
C HIS A 148 5.23 10.15 -17.68
N TYR A 149 4.29 9.33 -18.17
CA TYR A 149 4.28 7.87 -18.03
C TYR A 149 4.16 7.21 -19.40
N LEU A 150 5.01 6.21 -19.65
CA LEU A 150 4.90 5.35 -20.86
C LEU A 150 3.62 4.52 -20.82
N ALA A 151 3.30 3.96 -19.66
CA ALA A 151 2.08 3.18 -19.48
C ALA A 151 1.47 3.38 -18.09
N VAL A 152 0.15 3.35 -18.01
CA VAL A 152 -0.60 3.27 -16.75
C VAL A 152 -1.50 2.05 -16.79
N TYR A 153 -1.32 1.15 -15.83
CA TYR A 153 -2.11 -0.08 -15.69
C TYR A 153 -3.17 0.13 -14.63
N ILE A 154 -4.41 -0.22 -14.94
CA ILE A 154 -5.58 -0.09 -14.05
C ILE A 154 -6.20 -1.46 -13.84
N ASP A 155 -6.36 -1.88 -12.58
CA ASP A 155 -7.01 -3.13 -12.23
C ASP A 155 -7.64 -3.06 -10.82
N ALA A 156 -8.59 -3.94 -10.54
CA ALA A 156 -9.33 -3.98 -9.29
C ALA A 156 -8.92 -5.16 -8.40
N THR A 157 -8.84 -4.90 -7.10
CA THR A 157 -8.84 -5.93 -6.05
C THR A 157 -10.14 -5.83 -5.27
N PHE A 158 -10.78 -6.98 -5.01
CA PHE A 158 -12.02 -7.06 -4.26
C PHE A 158 -11.74 -7.44 -2.80
N CYS A 159 -12.34 -6.70 -1.87
CA CYS A 159 -12.22 -6.92 -0.44
C CYS A 159 -13.59 -6.83 0.23
N SER A 160 -13.85 -7.74 1.20
CA SER A 160 -15.03 -7.64 2.07
C SER A 160 -14.87 -6.46 3.00
N THR A 161 -15.76 -5.49 2.89
CA THR A 161 -15.68 -4.21 3.60
C THR A 161 -16.99 -3.92 4.31
N ARG A 162 -16.88 -3.40 5.53
CA ARG A 162 -18.06 -2.93 6.28
C ARG A 162 -18.35 -1.47 5.90
N ARG A 163 -19.60 -1.24 5.51
CA ARG A 163 -20.14 0.07 5.20
C ARG A 163 -21.57 0.15 5.74
N ASP A 164 -21.90 1.18 6.48
CA ASP A 164 -23.25 1.45 7.00
C ASP A 164 -23.90 0.22 7.69
N GLY A 165 -23.10 -0.46 8.53
CA GLY A 165 -23.54 -1.63 9.30
C GLY A 165 -23.59 -2.96 8.55
N SER A 166 -23.44 -2.96 7.22
CA SER A 166 -23.42 -4.16 6.37
C SER A 166 -22.02 -4.50 5.89
N VAL A 167 -21.82 -5.75 5.47
CA VAL A 167 -20.55 -6.21 4.85
C VAL A 167 -20.84 -6.59 3.41
N SER A 168 -20.15 -5.93 2.49
CA SER A 168 -20.21 -6.19 1.05
C SER A 168 -18.81 -6.38 0.46
N LYS A 169 -18.76 -7.01 -0.71
CA LYS A 169 -17.51 -7.14 -1.46
C LYS A 169 -17.36 -5.92 -2.36
N GLU A 170 -16.43 -5.04 -1.98
CA GLU A 170 -16.18 -3.79 -2.70
C GLU A 170 -14.93 -3.86 -3.56
N ALA A 171 -14.92 -3.10 -4.66
CA ALA A 171 -13.77 -2.97 -5.56
C ALA A 171 -12.84 -1.85 -5.11
N TYR A 172 -11.54 -2.16 -5.12
CA TYR A 172 -10.46 -1.21 -4.86
C TYR A 172 -9.57 -1.18 -6.09
N TYR A 173 -9.53 -0.03 -6.76
CA TYR A 173 -8.79 0.15 -8.00
C TYR A 173 -7.40 0.68 -7.71
N THR A 174 -6.43 0.10 -8.39
CA THR A 174 -5.03 0.52 -8.33
C THR A 174 -4.57 0.98 -9.70
N MET A 175 -3.93 2.14 -9.76
CA MET A 175 -3.24 2.62 -10.94
C MET A 175 -1.73 2.51 -10.73
N LEU A 176 -1.06 1.75 -11.60
CA LEU A 176 0.38 1.51 -11.60
C LEU A 176 1.00 2.17 -12.82
N GLY A 177 1.86 3.17 -12.62
CA GLY A 177 2.59 3.87 -13.67
C GLY A 177 3.93 3.24 -14.01
N LEU A 178 4.29 3.25 -15.28
CA LEU A 178 5.60 2.92 -15.81
C LEU A 178 6.27 4.19 -16.30
N LEU A 179 7.42 4.50 -15.75
CA LEU A 179 8.21 5.69 -16.07
C LEU A 179 9.12 5.48 -17.30
N PRO A 180 9.56 6.55 -17.97
CA PRO A 180 10.46 6.46 -19.14
C PRO A 180 11.79 5.80 -18.85
N ASP A 181 12.26 5.80 -17.61
CA ASP A 181 13.49 5.13 -17.18
C ASP A 181 13.32 3.64 -16.90
N GLY A 182 12.10 3.09 -17.04
CA GLY A 182 11.74 1.70 -16.80
C GLY A 182 11.43 1.40 -15.32
N SER A 183 11.47 2.36 -14.42
CA SER A 183 10.96 2.21 -13.06
C SER A 183 9.43 2.30 -13.03
N ARG A 184 8.83 1.87 -11.94
CA ARG A 184 7.37 1.86 -11.78
C ARG A 184 7.00 2.48 -10.44
N GLU A 185 5.83 3.06 -10.38
CA GLU A 185 5.26 3.54 -9.12
C GLU A 185 3.74 3.36 -9.08
N VAL A 186 3.20 3.10 -7.89
CA VAL A 186 1.75 3.14 -7.70
C VAL A 186 1.31 4.59 -7.61
N LEU A 187 0.38 4.98 -8.48
CA LEU A 187 -0.12 6.35 -8.58
C LEU A 187 -1.22 6.60 -7.56
N THR A 188 -2.14 5.65 -7.43
CA THR A 188 -3.28 5.76 -6.52
C THR A 188 -3.85 4.38 -6.19
N VAL A 189 -4.55 4.32 -5.05
CA VAL A 189 -5.43 3.23 -4.63
C VAL A 189 -6.73 3.87 -4.17
N VAL A 190 -7.84 3.55 -4.85
CA VAL A 190 -9.14 4.19 -4.60
C VAL A 190 -10.26 3.16 -4.48
N ASN A 191 -11.29 3.51 -3.73
CA ASN A 191 -12.51 2.71 -3.62
C ASN A 191 -13.64 3.39 -4.36
N HIS A 192 -14.22 2.69 -5.32
CA HIS A 192 -15.46 3.09 -5.97
C HIS A 192 -16.50 1.98 -5.79
N PRO A 193 -17.52 2.18 -4.95
CA PRO A 193 -18.58 1.20 -4.73
C PRO A 193 -19.38 0.89 -5.99
N THR A 194 -19.50 1.89 -6.86
CA THR A 194 -20.17 1.79 -8.15
C THR A 194 -19.23 2.18 -9.27
N GLU A 195 -19.03 1.26 -10.23
CA GLU A 195 -18.27 1.57 -11.44
C GLU A 195 -19.07 2.54 -12.32
N GLY A 196 -18.38 3.51 -12.91
CA GLY A 196 -19.02 4.45 -13.84
C GLY A 196 -18.02 5.42 -14.48
N ALA A 197 -18.42 5.98 -15.64
CA ALA A 197 -17.58 6.92 -16.38
C ALA A 197 -17.16 8.13 -15.55
N ILE A 198 -18.04 8.66 -14.71
CA ILE A 198 -17.79 9.83 -13.85
C ILE A 198 -16.68 9.53 -12.83
N ALA A 199 -16.70 8.34 -12.21
CA ALA A 199 -15.68 7.94 -11.25
C ALA A 199 -14.30 7.89 -11.92
N TRP A 200 -14.20 7.30 -13.11
CA TRP A 200 -12.95 7.25 -13.87
C TRP A 200 -12.46 8.62 -14.31
N GLU A 201 -13.37 9.49 -14.73
CA GLU A 201 -13.02 10.85 -15.12
C GLU A 201 -12.44 11.64 -13.95
N MET A 202 -13.05 11.54 -12.77
CA MET A 202 -12.53 12.15 -11.54
C MET A 202 -11.13 11.63 -11.19
N GLU A 203 -10.91 10.32 -11.24
CA GLU A 203 -9.61 9.74 -10.90
C GLU A 203 -8.51 10.13 -11.90
N LEU A 204 -8.80 10.12 -13.20
CA LEU A 204 -7.84 10.53 -14.22
C LEU A 204 -7.57 12.04 -14.15
N GLN A 205 -8.57 12.85 -13.80
CA GLN A 205 -8.38 14.28 -13.57
C GLN A 205 -7.51 14.52 -12.32
N ALA A 206 -7.71 13.76 -11.24
CA ALA A 206 -6.86 13.85 -10.05
C ALA A 206 -5.39 13.53 -10.35
N LEU A 207 -5.07 12.62 -11.30
CA LEU A 207 -3.70 12.43 -11.76
C LEU A 207 -3.12 13.69 -12.40
N LYS A 208 -3.91 14.41 -13.22
CA LYS A 208 -3.47 15.69 -13.84
C LYS A 208 -3.19 16.75 -12.79
N GLU A 209 -4.07 16.90 -11.80
CA GLU A 209 -3.90 17.86 -10.69
C GLU A 209 -2.62 17.57 -9.89
N ARG A 210 -2.25 16.29 -9.77
CA ARG A 210 -1.00 15.84 -9.15
C ARG A 210 0.22 15.94 -10.05
N GLY A 211 0.09 16.49 -11.27
CA GLY A 211 1.19 16.87 -12.15
C GLY A 211 1.40 16.02 -13.39
N VAL A 212 0.60 14.98 -13.62
CA VAL A 212 0.68 14.15 -14.83
C VAL A 212 0.23 14.97 -16.04
N LYS A 213 1.09 15.10 -17.04
CA LYS A 213 0.82 15.86 -18.29
C LYS A 213 0.59 14.94 -19.47
N GLN A 214 1.28 13.79 -19.49
CA GLN A 214 1.25 12.84 -20.61
C GLN A 214 1.24 11.40 -20.12
N ILE A 215 0.39 10.61 -20.74
CA ILE A 215 0.39 9.13 -20.66
C ILE A 215 0.35 8.62 -22.11
N ASP A 216 1.30 7.77 -22.50
CA ASP A 216 1.32 7.26 -23.87
C ASP A 216 0.32 6.11 -24.06
N LEU A 217 0.17 5.24 -23.04
CA LEU A 217 -0.72 4.07 -23.08
C LEU A 217 -1.42 3.85 -21.75
N ILE A 218 -2.73 3.65 -21.78
CA ILE A 218 -3.51 3.19 -20.62
C ILE A 218 -3.93 1.74 -20.86
N ILE A 219 -3.66 0.86 -19.91
CA ILE A 219 -4.02 -0.57 -19.97
C ILE A 219 -5.03 -0.85 -18.86
N SER A 220 -6.23 -1.32 -19.22
CA SER A 220 -7.27 -1.67 -18.25
C SER A 220 -8.01 -2.94 -18.60
N ASP A 221 -8.79 -3.48 -17.67
CA ASP A 221 -9.87 -4.39 -18.02
C ASP A 221 -11.00 -3.60 -18.72
N ALA A 222 -11.96 -4.30 -19.31
CA ALA A 222 -13.10 -3.69 -20.00
C ALA A 222 -14.10 -3.08 -18.98
N LEU A 223 -13.61 -2.13 -18.18
CA LEU A 223 -14.38 -1.41 -17.17
C LEU A 223 -15.40 -0.49 -17.84
N SER A 224 -16.58 -0.34 -17.19
CA SER A 224 -17.64 0.50 -17.77
C SER A 224 -17.24 1.98 -17.76
N GLY A 225 -17.26 2.62 -18.93
CA GLY A 225 -17.01 4.05 -19.09
C GLY A 225 -15.53 4.48 -19.07
N ILE A 226 -14.58 3.56 -18.90
CA ILE A 226 -13.15 3.87 -18.84
C ILE A 226 -12.64 4.50 -20.14
N GLU A 227 -13.12 4.05 -21.30
CA GLU A 227 -12.68 4.55 -22.61
C GLU A 227 -13.01 6.04 -22.77
N ASN A 228 -14.23 6.45 -22.42
CA ASN A 228 -14.66 7.84 -22.51
C ASN A 228 -13.84 8.71 -21.54
N ALA A 229 -13.61 8.23 -20.32
CA ALA A 229 -12.81 8.93 -19.33
C ALA A 229 -11.35 9.10 -19.79
N VAL A 230 -10.76 8.09 -20.43
CA VAL A 230 -9.40 8.16 -21.01
C VAL A 230 -9.37 9.21 -22.14
N CYS A 231 -10.32 9.17 -23.08
CA CYS A 231 -10.37 10.14 -24.18
C CYS A 231 -10.57 11.57 -23.67
N SER A 232 -11.37 11.76 -22.62
CA SER A 232 -11.60 13.09 -22.02
C SER A 232 -10.36 13.62 -21.29
N ALA A 233 -9.76 12.79 -20.42
CA ALA A 233 -8.65 13.23 -19.58
C ALA A 233 -7.30 13.29 -20.33
N PHE A 234 -6.99 12.28 -21.15
CA PHE A 234 -5.74 12.14 -21.88
C PHE A 234 -6.00 11.82 -23.36
N PRO A 235 -6.41 12.80 -24.19
CA PRO A 235 -6.82 12.58 -25.59
C PRO A 235 -5.74 11.97 -26.49
N THR A 236 -4.47 12.14 -26.13
CA THR A 236 -3.32 11.59 -26.86
C THR A 236 -2.94 10.18 -26.41
N ALA A 237 -3.48 9.71 -25.30
CA ALA A 237 -3.18 8.38 -24.78
C ALA A 237 -3.85 7.30 -25.63
N LEU A 238 -3.10 6.26 -25.97
CA LEU A 238 -3.67 5.05 -26.53
C LEU A 238 -4.35 4.26 -25.40
N HIS A 239 -5.37 3.48 -25.76
CA HIS A 239 -6.02 2.57 -24.80
C HIS A 239 -5.86 1.13 -25.25
N GLN A 240 -5.41 0.25 -24.35
CA GLN A 240 -5.29 -1.18 -24.52
C GLN A 240 -6.21 -1.89 -23.52
N LEU A 241 -7.09 -2.73 -24.00
CA LEU A 241 -7.88 -3.61 -23.16
C LEU A 241 -7.10 -4.91 -22.85
N CYS A 242 -7.23 -5.42 -21.62
CA CYS A 242 -6.50 -6.60 -21.15
C CYS A 242 -6.89 -7.86 -21.91
N VAL A 243 -5.98 -8.39 -22.73
CA VAL A 243 -6.18 -9.62 -23.52
C VAL A 243 -6.35 -10.85 -22.62
N VAL A 244 -5.69 -10.90 -21.47
CA VAL A 244 -5.80 -12.03 -20.54
C VAL A 244 -7.21 -12.14 -19.97
N HIS A 245 -7.79 -11.01 -19.52
CA HIS A 245 -9.17 -10.98 -19.05
C HIS A 245 -10.17 -11.32 -20.15
N PHE A 246 -9.93 -10.83 -21.36
CA PHE A 246 -10.71 -11.20 -22.55
C PHE A 246 -10.71 -12.71 -22.80
N LYS A 247 -9.54 -13.32 -22.94
CA LYS A 247 -9.39 -14.77 -23.17
C LYS A 247 -10.09 -15.59 -22.07
N ARG A 248 -9.90 -15.22 -20.81
CA ARG A 248 -10.54 -15.86 -19.66
C ARG A 248 -12.07 -15.77 -19.74
N LYS A 249 -12.60 -14.60 -20.07
CA LYS A 249 -14.05 -14.38 -20.22
C LYS A 249 -14.62 -15.25 -21.35
N VAL A 250 -13.99 -15.29 -22.51
CA VAL A 250 -14.44 -16.10 -23.64
C VAL A 250 -14.42 -17.60 -23.28
N LEU A 251 -13.33 -18.10 -22.70
CA LEU A 251 -13.19 -19.51 -22.32
C LEU A 251 -14.17 -19.93 -21.19
N ASN A 252 -14.57 -18.99 -20.34
CA ASN A 252 -15.60 -19.25 -19.32
C ASN A 252 -17.03 -19.27 -19.90
N THR A 253 -17.22 -18.69 -21.07
CA THR A 253 -18.53 -18.64 -21.76
C THR A 253 -18.82 -19.91 -22.53
N VAL A 254 -17.80 -20.59 -23.05
CA VAL A 254 -17.94 -21.77 -23.88
C VAL A 254 -17.96 -23.06 -23.08
N SER A 255 -18.62 -24.10 -23.63
CA SER A 255 -18.67 -25.43 -23.03
C SER A 255 -17.27 -26.08 -22.97
N SER A 256 -17.08 -27.04 -22.06
CA SER A 256 -15.80 -27.74 -21.91
C SER A 256 -15.34 -28.44 -23.19
N LYS A 257 -16.29 -28.87 -24.03
CA LYS A 257 -16.00 -29.56 -25.33
C LYS A 257 -15.33 -28.62 -26.34
N ASP A 258 -15.69 -27.32 -26.30
CA ASP A 258 -15.23 -26.33 -27.27
C ASP A 258 -14.02 -25.52 -26.76
N LYS A 259 -13.66 -25.67 -25.48
CA LYS A 259 -12.57 -24.87 -24.87
C LYS A 259 -11.22 -25.04 -25.57
N ALA A 260 -10.92 -26.25 -26.03
CA ALA A 260 -9.64 -26.52 -26.71
C ALA A 260 -9.58 -25.79 -28.05
N GLU A 261 -10.59 -25.94 -28.92
CA GLU A 261 -10.68 -25.29 -30.22
C GLU A 261 -10.69 -23.77 -30.11
N VAL A 262 -11.58 -23.23 -29.26
CA VAL A 262 -11.63 -21.80 -28.98
C VAL A 262 -10.32 -21.25 -28.42
N GLY A 263 -9.64 -22.03 -27.57
CA GLY A 263 -8.34 -21.65 -27.01
C GLY A 263 -7.25 -21.52 -28.07
N GLU A 264 -7.18 -22.43 -29.05
CA GLU A 264 -6.21 -22.35 -30.17
C GLU A 264 -6.54 -21.17 -31.10
N GLU A 265 -7.81 -20.94 -31.43
CA GLU A 265 -8.20 -19.75 -32.20
C GLU A 265 -7.85 -18.44 -31.47
N LEU A 266 -8.08 -18.36 -30.16
CA LEU A 266 -7.71 -17.20 -29.37
C LEU A 266 -6.18 -16.98 -29.30
N LYS A 267 -5.37 -18.03 -29.39
CA LYS A 267 -3.90 -17.86 -29.49
C LYS A 267 -3.52 -17.22 -30.82
N ALA A 268 -4.11 -17.70 -31.92
CA ALA A 268 -3.86 -17.16 -33.25
C ALA A 268 -4.34 -15.70 -33.42
N LEU A 269 -5.46 -15.35 -32.80
CA LEU A 269 -6.00 -13.97 -32.80
C LEU A 269 -5.08 -12.94 -32.12
N PHE A 270 -4.29 -13.35 -31.12
CA PHE A 270 -3.45 -12.46 -30.32
C PHE A 270 -1.96 -12.85 -30.43
N PRO A 271 -1.32 -12.63 -31.58
CA PRO A 271 0.09 -12.97 -31.77
C PRO A 271 0.99 -12.04 -30.95
N MET A 272 2.05 -12.60 -30.37
CA MET A 272 3.02 -11.89 -29.54
C MET A 272 4.38 -11.75 -30.22
N GLU A 273 4.69 -12.62 -31.15
CA GLU A 273 5.96 -12.69 -31.87
C GLU A 273 5.87 -12.02 -33.25
N HIS A 274 6.92 -12.13 -34.05
CA HIS A 274 6.99 -11.54 -35.38
C HIS A 274 5.71 -11.77 -36.18
N THR A 275 5.03 -10.68 -36.48
CA THR A 275 3.80 -10.71 -37.27
C THR A 275 3.67 -9.38 -38.03
N ASP A 276 3.26 -9.49 -39.29
CA ASP A 276 2.84 -8.36 -40.10
C ASP A 276 1.38 -7.94 -39.82
N MET A 277 0.77 -8.60 -38.84
CA MET A 277 -0.61 -8.32 -38.47
C MET A 277 -0.76 -6.91 -37.88
N THR A 278 -1.55 -6.08 -38.54
CA THR A 278 -1.92 -4.76 -38.06
C THR A 278 -3.09 -4.84 -37.08
N PRO A 279 -3.32 -3.83 -36.21
CA PRO A 279 -4.49 -3.81 -35.33
C PRO A 279 -5.82 -3.97 -36.07
N LEU A 280 -5.93 -3.40 -37.27
CA LEU A 280 -7.14 -3.49 -38.10
C LEU A 280 -7.39 -4.91 -38.58
N VAL A 281 -6.37 -5.60 -39.11
CA VAL A 281 -6.48 -7.00 -39.57
C VAL A 281 -6.80 -7.92 -38.40
N ALA A 282 -6.18 -7.71 -37.25
CA ALA A 282 -6.45 -8.49 -36.04
C ALA A 282 -7.89 -8.28 -35.54
N TYR A 283 -8.41 -7.08 -35.61
CA TYR A 283 -9.81 -6.79 -35.26
C TYR A 283 -10.79 -7.44 -36.26
N GLU A 284 -10.53 -7.44 -37.57
CA GLU A 284 -11.35 -8.14 -38.55
C GLU A 284 -11.36 -9.67 -38.31
N ASN A 285 -10.22 -10.25 -37.93
CA ASN A 285 -10.16 -11.66 -37.54
C ASN A 285 -11.02 -11.92 -36.26
N LEU A 286 -11.05 -11.00 -35.32
CA LEU A 286 -11.94 -11.10 -34.16
C LEU A 286 -13.43 -11.04 -34.57
N ARG A 287 -13.79 -10.21 -35.56
CA ARG A 287 -15.15 -10.15 -36.08
C ARG A 287 -15.57 -11.48 -36.70
N ILE A 288 -14.68 -12.11 -37.51
CA ILE A 288 -14.91 -13.44 -38.10
C ILE A 288 -15.10 -14.49 -37.00
N PHE A 289 -14.23 -14.48 -35.97
CA PHE A 289 -14.37 -15.35 -34.80
C PHE A 289 -15.72 -15.15 -34.09
N ALA A 290 -16.12 -13.91 -33.86
CA ALA A 290 -17.37 -13.56 -33.22
C ALA A 290 -18.59 -14.03 -34.03
N GLN A 291 -18.56 -13.91 -35.36
CA GLN A 291 -19.61 -14.40 -36.25
C GLN A 291 -19.72 -15.93 -36.22
N ARG A 292 -18.58 -16.64 -36.27
CA ARG A 292 -18.54 -18.10 -36.22
C ARG A 292 -19.10 -18.63 -34.91
N TRP A 293 -18.49 -18.23 -33.78
CA TRP A 293 -18.85 -18.73 -32.45
C TRP A 293 -20.14 -18.12 -31.89
N GLY A 294 -20.53 -16.94 -32.35
CA GLY A 294 -21.77 -16.26 -31.98
C GLY A 294 -23.03 -17.02 -32.38
N LYS A 295 -22.96 -17.88 -33.41
CA LYS A 295 -24.08 -18.78 -33.80
C LYS A 295 -24.35 -19.81 -32.69
N LYS A 296 -23.33 -20.32 -32.03
CA LYS A 296 -23.43 -21.30 -30.95
C LYS A 296 -23.54 -20.66 -29.56
N TYR A 297 -22.85 -19.54 -29.37
CA TYR A 297 -22.80 -18.79 -28.13
C TYR A 297 -23.18 -17.32 -28.36
N PRO A 298 -24.47 -16.95 -28.27
CA PRO A 298 -24.95 -15.61 -28.66
C PRO A 298 -24.22 -14.45 -27.98
N SER A 299 -23.71 -14.64 -26.75
CA SER A 299 -22.91 -13.64 -26.04
C SER A 299 -21.61 -13.30 -26.73
N LEU A 300 -21.01 -14.24 -27.49
CA LEU A 300 -19.77 -14.02 -28.24
C LEU A 300 -19.96 -13.19 -29.51
N ALA A 301 -21.20 -13.12 -30.05
CA ALA A 301 -21.49 -12.25 -31.20
C ALA A 301 -21.15 -10.78 -30.93
N ARG A 302 -21.30 -10.33 -29.68
CA ARG A 302 -20.97 -8.95 -29.25
C ARG A 302 -19.49 -8.62 -29.28
N LEU A 303 -18.60 -9.62 -29.41
CA LEU A 303 -17.16 -9.40 -29.54
C LEU A 303 -16.78 -8.67 -30.82
N GLY A 304 -17.65 -8.66 -31.85
CA GLY A 304 -17.45 -7.88 -33.08
C GLY A 304 -17.69 -6.37 -32.95
N ASN A 305 -18.03 -5.83 -31.78
CA ASN A 305 -18.24 -4.40 -31.58
C ASN A 305 -16.91 -3.61 -31.70
N GLU A 306 -16.98 -2.40 -32.26
CA GLU A 306 -15.80 -1.53 -32.52
C GLU A 306 -14.97 -1.25 -31.27
N ARG A 307 -15.59 -1.13 -30.10
CA ARG A 307 -14.91 -1.03 -28.81
C ARG A 307 -13.77 -2.07 -28.64
N ASN A 308 -13.98 -3.26 -29.16
CA ASN A 308 -13.06 -4.39 -29.02
C ASN A 308 -11.80 -4.26 -29.91
N ALA A 309 -11.71 -3.28 -30.80
CA ALA A 309 -10.50 -2.94 -31.52
C ALA A 309 -9.36 -2.57 -30.55
N ALA A 310 -9.69 -2.02 -29.38
CA ALA A 310 -8.72 -1.66 -28.34
C ALA A 310 -7.97 -2.86 -27.72
N TYR A 311 -8.42 -4.10 -27.94
CA TYR A 311 -7.64 -5.30 -27.57
C TYR A 311 -6.39 -5.50 -28.41
N PHE A 312 -6.26 -4.82 -29.56
CA PHE A 312 -5.15 -4.98 -30.49
C PHE A 312 -4.21 -3.77 -30.54
N THR A 313 -4.40 -2.79 -29.68
CA THR A 313 -3.54 -1.60 -29.60
C THR A 313 -2.07 -1.97 -29.38
N TYR A 314 -1.78 -3.05 -28.63
CA TYR A 314 -0.42 -3.53 -28.37
C TYR A 314 0.36 -3.87 -29.64
N LEU A 315 -0.29 -4.19 -30.74
CA LEU A 315 0.35 -4.49 -32.04
C LEU A 315 1.05 -3.27 -32.65
N ARG A 316 0.70 -2.05 -32.21
CA ARG A 316 1.35 -0.81 -32.60
C ARG A 316 2.73 -0.62 -31.99
N PHE A 317 3.13 -1.47 -31.04
CA PHE A 317 4.39 -1.37 -30.31
C PHE A 317 5.40 -2.43 -30.80
N SER A 318 6.69 -2.20 -30.47
CA SER A 318 7.76 -3.16 -30.72
C SER A 318 7.51 -4.49 -29.99
N GLU A 319 8.00 -5.57 -30.54
CA GLU A 319 7.79 -6.94 -30.01
C GLU A 319 8.28 -7.09 -28.57
N SER A 320 9.43 -6.50 -28.25
CA SER A 320 10.02 -6.49 -26.90
C SER A 320 9.07 -5.92 -25.84
N VAL A 321 8.21 -4.96 -26.24
CA VAL A 321 7.28 -4.26 -25.36
C VAL A 321 5.92 -4.96 -25.28
N ARG A 322 5.48 -5.65 -26.35
CA ARG A 322 4.13 -6.25 -26.45
C ARG A 322 3.76 -7.12 -25.25
N ARG A 323 4.68 -7.99 -24.80
CA ARG A 323 4.43 -8.89 -23.65
C ARG A 323 4.16 -8.17 -22.34
N MET A 324 4.57 -6.89 -22.23
CA MET A 324 4.40 -6.10 -21.02
C MET A 324 3.11 -5.31 -21.01
N ILE A 325 2.55 -4.99 -22.20
CA ILE A 325 1.43 -4.07 -22.35
C ILE A 325 0.11 -4.72 -22.79
N TYR A 326 0.14 -5.97 -23.29
CA TYR A 326 -1.10 -6.64 -23.73
C TYR A 326 -2.04 -7.05 -22.59
N SER A 327 -1.59 -6.92 -21.34
CA SER A 327 -2.34 -7.33 -20.16
C SER A 327 -2.02 -6.47 -18.94
N THR A 328 -2.88 -6.55 -17.93
CA THR A 328 -2.72 -5.93 -16.61
C THR A 328 -1.81 -6.73 -15.65
N ASN A 329 -0.97 -7.65 -16.16
CA ASN A 329 -0.15 -8.55 -15.34
C ASN A 329 0.70 -7.86 -14.29
N TRP A 330 1.18 -6.64 -14.53
CA TRP A 330 1.99 -5.90 -13.58
C TRP A 330 1.19 -5.49 -12.36
N VAL A 331 -0.01 -4.95 -12.54
CA VAL A 331 -0.88 -4.59 -11.42
C VAL A 331 -1.53 -5.84 -10.82
N GLU A 332 -1.77 -6.92 -11.59
CA GLU A 332 -2.20 -8.21 -11.04
C GLU A 332 -1.18 -8.82 -10.06
N ARG A 333 0.13 -8.62 -10.31
CA ARG A 333 1.19 -9.02 -9.37
C ARG A 333 1.11 -8.24 -8.06
N LEU A 334 0.84 -6.94 -8.14
CA LEU A 334 0.60 -6.11 -6.96
C LEU A 334 -0.67 -6.57 -6.22
N ASN A 335 -1.74 -6.84 -6.95
CA ASN A 335 -2.99 -7.36 -6.40
C ASN A 335 -2.82 -8.71 -5.67
N ARG A 336 -1.84 -9.55 -6.06
CA ARG A 336 -1.47 -10.75 -5.30
C ARG A 336 -0.85 -10.40 -3.94
N SER A 337 -0.03 -9.36 -3.87
CA SER A 337 0.50 -8.87 -2.60
C SER A 337 -0.62 -8.34 -1.71
N TYR A 338 -1.55 -7.59 -2.26
CA TYR A 338 -2.75 -7.12 -1.56
C TYR A 338 -3.60 -8.27 -1.02
N LYS A 339 -3.91 -9.25 -1.86
CA LYS A 339 -4.68 -10.44 -1.45
C LYS A 339 -4.00 -11.21 -0.33
N ARG A 340 -2.67 -11.35 -0.36
CA ARG A 340 -1.91 -11.99 0.71
C ARG A 340 -2.06 -11.24 2.04
N THR A 341 -1.99 -9.92 2.00
CA THR A 341 -2.16 -9.07 3.19
C THR A 341 -3.60 -9.09 3.72
N LEU A 342 -4.59 -9.17 2.81
CA LEU A 342 -6.01 -9.24 3.17
C LEU A 342 -6.47 -10.64 3.62
N LEU A 343 -5.76 -11.71 3.22
CA LEU A 343 -6.18 -13.11 3.44
C LEU A 343 -6.35 -13.46 4.92
N MET A 344 -5.50 -12.90 5.78
CA MET A 344 -5.52 -13.14 7.22
C MET A 344 -6.61 -12.34 7.94
N ARG A 345 -7.33 -11.49 7.22
CA ARG A 345 -8.37 -10.63 7.76
C ARG A 345 -9.73 -11.07 7.24
N GLY A 346 -10.72 -11.01 8.08
CA GLY A 346 -12.12 -11.13 7.67
C GLY A 346 -12.59 -9.86 6.92
N ALA A 347 -13.79 -9.37 7.25
CA ALA A 347 -14.25 -8.10 6.71
C ALA A 347 -13.46 -6.92 7.30
N MET A 348 -13.00 -6.03 6.44
CA MET A 348 -12.33 -4.81 6.86
C MET A 348 -13.33 -3.81 7.48
N PRO A 349 -12.92 -3.05 8.51
CA PRO A 349 -13.84 -2.20 9.28
C PRO A 349 -14.41 -1.02 8.50
N SER A 350 -13.70 -0.52 7.49
CA SER A 350 -14.14 0.58 6.63
C SER A 350 -13.37 0.63 5.32
N PRO A 351 -13.88 1.31 4.28
CA PRO A 351 -13.14 1.55 3.04
C PRO A 351 -11.82 2.29 3.25
N ALA A 352 -11.79 3.28 4.14
CA ALA A 352 -10.58 4.02 4.47
C ALA A 352 -9.48 3.09 5.04
N SER A 353 -9.86 2.13 5.87
CA SER A 353 -8.91 1.13 6.42
C SER A 353 -8.33 0.23 5.32
N VAL A 354 -9.12 -0.10 4.29
CA VAL A 354 -8.62 -0.88 3.14
C VAL A 354 -7.65 -0.04 2.32
N VAL A 355 -8.02 1.19 1.96
CA VAL A 355 -7.16 2.12 1.19
C VAL A 355 -5.84 2.35 1.93
N TYR A 356 -5.88 2.56 3.25
CA TYR A 356 -4.69 2.69 4.08
C TYR A 356 -3.79 1.44 4.00
N LEU A 357 -4.36 0.26 4.18
CA LEU A 357 -3.62 -1.00 4.14
C LEU A 357 -3.01 -1.25 2.76
N LEU A 358 -3.78 -1.09 1.69
CA LEU A 358 -3.30 -1.26 0.33
C LEU A 358 -2.29 -0.19 -0.06
N GLY A 359 -2.50 1.06 0.39
CA GLY A 359 -1.57 2.18 0.24
C GLY A 359 -0.22 1.92 0.90
N SER A 360 -0.21 1.33 2.10
CA SER A 360 1.02 0.93 2.79
C SER A 360 1.82 -0.09 1.98
N VAL A 361 1.15 -1.15 1.48
CA VAL A 361 1.78 -2.16 0.61
C VAL A 361 2.26 -1.52 -0.71
N ALA A 362 1.47 -0.61 -1.28
CA ALA A 362 1.81 0.09 -2.52
C ALA A 362 3.07 0.96 -2.35
N LYS A 363 3.19 1.69 -1.24
CA LYS A 363 4.35 2.50 -0.88
C LYS A 363 5.59 1.62 -0.76
N GLU A 364 5.55 0.53 0.04
CA GLU A 364 6.66 -0.41 0.18
C GLU A 364 7.13 -0.97 -1.17
N LYS A 365 6.18 -1.34 -2.06
CA LYS A 365 6.52 -1.85 -3.39
C LYS A 365 7.11 -0.79 -4.31
N THR A 366 6.61 0.42 -4.27
CA THR A 366 7.11 1.55 -5.06
C THR A 366 8.54 1.89 -4.67
N GLU A 367 8.81 2.06 -3.38
CA GLU A 367 10.13 2.43 -2.85
C GLU A 367 11.16 1.28 -2.96
N GLY A 368 10.69 0.03 -2.97
CA GLY A 368 11.55 -1.16 -3.03
C GLY A 368 11.64 -1.78 -4.43
N THR A 369 10.73 -2.71 -4.70
CA THR A 369 10.79 -3.56 -5.91
C THR A 369 10.58 -2.77 -7.21
N TYR A 370 9.72 -1.74 -7.18
CA TYR A 370 9.35 -0.98 -8.37
C TYR A 370 10.33 0.13 -8.73
N ALA A 371 11.16 0.57 -7.80
CA ALA A 371 12.27 1.48 -8.08
C ALA A 371 13.33 0.86 -9.02
N ARG A 372 13.36 -0.47 -9.14
CA ARG A 372 14.27 -1.15 -10.08
C ARG A 372 13.80 -0.95 -11.51
N ARG A 373 14.73 -0.48 -12.36
CA ARG A 373 14.49 -0.32 -13.80
C ARG A 373 14.29 -1.66 -14.48
N LEU A 374 13.29 -1.73 -15.34
CA LEU A 374 13.08 -2.89 -16.19
C LEU A 374 13.99 -2.76 -17.42
N PRO A 375 14.70 -3.82 -17.84
CA PRO A 375 15.40 -3.83 -19.11
C PRO A 375 14.36 -3.75 -20.26
N TYR A 376 14.77 -3.25 -21.43
CA TYR A 376 14.00 -3.24 -22.70
C TYR A 376 13.07 -2.05 -22.97
N PHE A 377 12.94 -1.05 -22.10
CA PHE A 377 12.09 0.12 -22.41
C PHE A 377 12.72 1.18 -23.32
N GLY A 378 14.02 1.08 -23.64
CA GLY A 378 14.64 1.91 -24.68
C GLY A 378 14.05 1.71 -26.10
N GLU A 379 13.25 0.66 -26.28
CA GLU A 379 12.55 0.34 -27.54
C GLU A 379 11.06 0.73 -27.53
N TRP A 380 10.63 1.60 -26.60
CA TRP A 380 9.28 2.12 -26.59
C TRP A 380 9.05 3.00 -27.83
N LYS A 381 8.59 2.38 -28.90
CA LYS A 381 8.24 3.04 -30.17
C LYS A 381 6.82 2.66 -30.55
N ILE A 382 6.01 3.66 -30.81
CA ILE A 382 4.66 3.52 -31.36
C ILE A 382 4.81 3.60 -32.89
N ARG A 383 4.33 2.57 -33.61
CA ARG A 383 4.32 2.49 -35.08
C ARG A 383 3.04 3.07 -35.64
#